data_b7aa435b6ed5e5c3a713b669ca1aadcf
#
_entry.id   b7aa435b6ed5e5c3a713b669ca1aadcf
#
_cell.length_a   1.000
_cell.length_b   1.000
_cell.length_c   1.000
_cell.angle_alpha   90.00
_cell.angle_beta   90.00
_cell.angle_gamma   90.00
#
_symmetry.space_group_name_H-M   'P 1'
#
loop_
_entity.id
_entity.type
_entity.pdbx_description
1 polymer ?
#
loop_
_entity_poly.entity_id
_entity_poly.type
_entity_poly.pdbx_seq_one_letter_code
_entity_poly.pdbx_strand_id
1 'polypeptide(L)'
;WRVGGTMANELAPTKANLMKAKENLIFSRSGFSLLDKKRTVLIREAMGLVGKAETLQKQIKEEFEEAYASLQMVNLSIGINTADEIAMSIPGRENFDILYRSVMGLEVPTVVFERDELLHTDYSFFQTNQAVDQTVMKFKNLRYLIYELAEVENAVFKIAMEIKKTAKRANALEKIQIPRYEEAVKYIQEVIEEKEREDFFRLKKIKSKKIRDEQEAK
;
A
#
# COMPACT_ATOMS: atom_id res chain seq x y z
N TRP A 1 -11.81 -23.98 19.30
CA TRP A 1 -11.15 -23.72 18.01
C TRP A 1 -10.06 -24.77 17.82
N ARG A 2 -10.42 -25.91 17.17
CA ARG A 2 -9.46 -26.90 16.66
C ARG A 2 -8.94 -26.42 15.30
N VAL A 3 -7.84 -25.69 15.27
CA VAL A 3 -7.03 -25.44 14.08
C VAL A 3 -5.78 -26.30 14.25
N GLY A 4 -5.77 -27.50 13.66
CA GLY A 4 -4.64 -28.41 13.80
C GLY A 4 -4.81 -29.70 12.99
N GLY A 5 -5.42 -29.62 11.82
CA GLY A 5 -5.24 -30.62 10.77
C GLY A 5 -4.07 -30.17 9.89
N THR A 6 -2.90 -30.71 10.09
CA THR A 6 -1.75 -30.46 9.20
C THR A 6 -2.12 -30.96 7.79
N MET A 7 -1.99 -30.11 6.75
CA MET A 7 -2.22 -30.49 5.34
C MET A 7 -1.36 -31.69 4.92
N ALA A 8 -0.32 -32.02 5.66
CA ALA A 8 0.46 -33.23 5.50
C ALA A 8 -0.40 -34.50 5.50
N ASN A 9 -1.53 -34.49 6.24
CA ASN A 9 -2.45 -35.63 6.33
C ASN A 9 -3.57 -35.63 5.26
N GLU A 10 -3.77 -34.50 4.53
CA GLU A 10 -4.82 -34.36 3.52
C GLU A 10 -4.34 -34.73 2.09
N LEU A 11 -3.04 -34.69 1.84
CA LEU A 11 -2.47 -35.00 0.53
C LEU A 11 -1.97 -36.44 0.51
N ALA A 12 -2.59 -37.30 -0.35
CA ALA A 12 -2.10 -38.64 -0.58
C ALA A 12 -0.61 -38.61 -0.97
N PRO A 13 0.25 -39.46 -0.36
CA PRO A 13 1.69 -39.45 -0.61
C PRO A 13 1.99 -40.13 -1.96
N THR A 14 1.97 -39.30 -3.01
CA THR A 14 2.27 -39.66 -4.38
C THR A 14 3.35 -38.77 -4.99
N LYS A 15 4.09 -39.26 -5.97
CA LYS A 15 5.12 -38.46 -6.70
C LYS A 15 4.52 -37.20 -7.33
N ALA A 16 3.28 -37.27 -7.84
CA ALA A 16 2.58 -36.12 -8.40
C ALA A 16 2.30 -35.02 -7.33
N ASN A 17 1.83 -35.46 -6.16
CA ASN A 17 1.56 -34.53 -5.07
C ASN A 17 2.86 -33.94 -4.46
N LEU A 18 3.95 -34.72 -4.45
CA LEU A 18 5.27 -34.21 -4.08
C LEU A 18 5.73 -33.07 -5.01
N MET A 19 5.58 -33.25 -6.33
CA MET A 19 5.92 -32.21 -7.31
C MET A 19 5.08 -30.95 -7.09
N LYS A 20 3.78 -31.09 -6.97
CA LYS A 20 2.86 -29.97 -6.69
C LYS A 20 3.21 -29.25 -5.38
N ALA A 21 3.53 -29.98 -4.32
CA ALA A 21 3.92 -29.38 -3.04
C ALA A 21 5.24 -28.60 -3.16
N LYS A 22 6.24 -29.13 -3.87
CA LYS A 22 7.49 -28.43 -4.16
C LYS A 22 7.29 -27.17 -5.00
N GLU A 23 6.47 -27.22 -6.04
CA GLU A 23 6.13 -26.06 -6.87
C GLU A 23 5.43 -24.99 -6.05
N ASN A 24 4.44 -25.35 -5.22
CA ASN A 24 3.76 -24.43 -4.34
C ASN A 24 4.69 -23.80 -3.29
N LEU A 25 5.65 -24.56 -2.78
CA LEU A 25 6.67 -24.05 -1.86
C LEU A 25 7.55 -23.00 -2.55
N ILE A 26 8.05 -23.28 -3.75
CA ILE A 26 8.85 -22.35 -4.54
C ILE A 26 8.05 -21.09 -4.86
N PHE A 27 6.79 -21.26 -5.28
CA PHE A 27 5.88 -20.16 -5.57
C PHE A 27 5.63 -19.28 -4.34
N SER A 28 5.39 -19.89 -3.18
CA SER A 28 5.16 -19.19 -1.91
C SER A 28 6.40 -18.39 -1.46
N ARG A 29 7.60 -18.96 -1.58
CA ARG A 29 8.87 -18.28 -1.27
C ARG A 29 9.14 -17.11 -2.22
N SER A 30 8.91 -17.30 -3.51
CA SER A 30 9.03 -16.23 -4.51
C SER A 30 8.01 -15.12 -4.28
N GLY A 31 6.77 -15.48 -3.97
CA GLY A 31 5.70 -14.54 -3.63
C GLY A 31 6.02 -13.72 -2.37
N PHE A 32 6.55 -14.36 -1.32
CA PHE A 32 7.02 -13.66 -0.13
C PHE A 32 8.12 -12.65 -0.46
N SER A 33 9.14 -13.07 -1.21
CA SER A 33 10.25 -12.19 -1.60
C SER A 33 9.78 -10.97 -2.41
N LEU A 34 8.82 -11.15 -3.33
CA LEU A 34 8.25 -10.07 -4.12
C LEU A 34 7.43 -9.10 -3.25
N LEU A 35 6.60 -9.62 -2.33
CA LEU A 35 5.80 -8.79 -1.42
C LEU A 35 6.68 -8.02 -0.44
N ASP A 36 7.77 -8.61 0.04
CA ASP A 36 8.72 -7.93 0.92
C ASP A 36 9.46 -6.80 0.21
N LYS A 37 9.92 -7.04 -1.03
CA LYS A 37 10.49 -5.99 -1.88
C LYS A 37 9.48 -4.87 -2.15
N LYS A 38 8.21 -5.22 -2.51
CA LYS A 38 7.15 -4.23 -2.69
C LYS A 38 6.95 -3.40 -1.42
N ARG A 39 6.88 -4.03 -0.25
CA ARG A 39 6.75 -3.35 1.05
C ARG A 39 7.88 -2.35 1.30
N THR A 40 9.12 -2.77 1.05
CA THR A 40 10.30 -1.92 1.25
C THR A 40 10.27 -0.67 0.38
N VAL A 41 9.87 -0.80 -0.89
CA VAL A 41 9.76 0.34 -1.80
C VAL A 41 8.61 1.26 -1.39
N LEU A 42 7.45 0.72 -1.01
CA LEU A 42 6.32 1.52 -0.54
C LEU A 42 6.65 2.30 0.74
N ILE A 43 7.41 1.71 1.68
CA ILE A 43 7.85 2.41 2.89
C ILE A 43 8.77 3.59 2.53
N ARG A 44 9.72 3.39 1.61
CA ARG A 44 10.62 4.47 1.16
C ARG A 44 9.84 5.62 0.53
N GLU A 45 8.87 5.32 -0.31
CA GLU A 45 8.00 6.33 -0.95
C GLU A 45 7.15 7.06 0.10
N ALA A 46 6.55 6.34 1.03
CA ALA A 46 5.79 6.93 2.13
C ALA A 46 6.65 7.90 2.96
N MET A 47 7.87 7.53 3.32
CA MET A 47 8.78 8.41 4.09
C MET A 47 9.13 9.68 3.33
N GLY A 48 9.34 9.59 2.01
CA GLY A 48 9.56 10.77 1.17
C GLY A 48 8.35 11.72 1.16
N LEU A 49 7.14 11.17 1.09
CA LEU A 49 5.91 11.96 1.11
C LEU A 49 5.62 12.56 2.50
N VAL A 50 5.91 11.83 3.58
CA VAL A 50 5.78 12.36 4.95
C VAL A 50 6.69 13.58 5.15
N GLY A 51 7.94 13.52 4.71
CA GLY A 51 8.84 14.68 4.77
C GLY A 51 8.32 15.89 3.98
N LYS A 52 7.69 15.67 2.81
CA LYS A 52 7.01 16.74 2.06
C LYS A 52 5.80 17.30 2.81
N ALA A 53 4.98 16.42 3.40
CA ALA A 53 3.82 16.85 4.19
C ALA A 53 4.23 17.74 5.38
N GLU A 54 5.29 17.36 6.11
CA GLU A 54 5.81 18.15 7.23
C GLU A 54 6.28 19.54 6.81
N THR A 55 6.95 19.65 5.66
CA THR A 55 7.40 20.95 5.13
C THR A 55 6.21 21.80 4.69
N LEU A 56 5.23 21.24 4.00
CA LEU A 56 4.01 21.94 3.59
C LEU A 56 3.18 22.38 4.81
N GLN A 57 3.05 21.55 5.84
CA GLN A 57 2.34 21.93 7.07
C GLN A 57 2.99 23.12 7.78
N LYS A 58 4.32 23.19 7.82
CA LYS A 58 5.02 24.34 8.37
C LYS A 58 4.76 25.60 7.56
N GLN A 59 4.89 25.53 6.23
CA GLN A 59 4.60 26.65 5.35
C GLN A 59 3.16 27.13 5.47
N ILE A 60 2.20 26.22 5.49
CA ILE A 60 0.78 26.54 5.65
C ILE A 60 0.54 27.25 6.99
N LYS A 61 1.20 26.80 8.07
CA LYS A 61 1.06 27.45 9.38
C LYS A 61 1.55 28.91 9.35
N GLU A 62 2.71 29.15 8.77
CA GLU A 62 3.30 30.49 8.63
C GLU A 62 2.39 31.38 7.77
N GLU A 63 1.93 30.89 6.61
CA GLU A 63 1.02 31.62 5.73
C GLU A 63 -0.35 31.89 6.37
N PHE A 64 -0.87 30.96 7.21
CA PHE A 64 -2.09 31.19 7.98
C PHE A 64 -1.93 32.35 8.97
N GLU A 65 -0.83 32.37 9.73
CA GLU A 65 -0.57 33.44 10.68
C GLU A 65 -0.52 34.82 9.99
N GLU A 66 0.13 34.88 8.80
CA GLU A 66 0.17 36.10 8.00
C GLU A 66 -1.17 36.49 7.38
N ALA A 67 -1.95 35.50 6.88
CA ALA A 67 -3.26 35.75 6.29
C ALA A 67 -4.26 36.25 7.34
N TYR A 68 -4.27 35.68 8.55
CA TYR A 68 -5.10 36.14 9.64
C TYR A 68 -4.68 37.53 10.17
N ALA A 69 -3.37 37.83 10.23
CA ALA A 69 -2.91 39.18 10.57
C ALA A 69 -3.40 40.21 9.54
N SER A 70 -3.36 39.86 8.24
CA SER A 70 -3.91 40.73 7.20
C SER A 70 -5.43 40.92 7.33
N LEU A 71 -6.19 39.87 7.66
CA LEU A 71 -7.62 39.93 7.91
C LEU A 71 -7.96 40.82 9.12
N GLN A 72 -7.15 40.76 10.17
CA GLN A 72 -7.33 41.69 11.31
C GLN A 72 -7.18 43.15 10.89
N MET A 73 -6.21 43.46 10.00
CA MET A 73 -6.06 44.84 9.46
C MET A 73 -7.24 45.25 8.59
N VAL A 74 -7.84 44.34 7.82
CA VAL A 74 -9.09 44.59 7.09
C VAL A 74 -10.20 44.93 8.08
N ASN A 75 -10.44 44.11 9.10
CA ASN A 75 -11.47 44.30 10.09
C ASN A 75 -11.32 45.67 10.86
N LEU A 76 -10.08 46.09 11.10
CA LEU A 76 -9.81 47.39 11.72
C LEU A 76 -10.06 48.59 10.78
N SER A 77 -9.87 48.37 9.45
CA SER A 77 -9.94 49.47 8.48
C SER A 77 -11.33 49.70 7.91
N ILE A 78 -12.09 48.66 7.63
CA ILE A 78 -13.43 48.73 6.98
C ILE A 78 -14.55 48.19 7.88
N GLY A 79 -14.21 47.54 8.99
CA GLY A 79 -15.17 46.94 9.91
C GLY A 79 -15.59 45.51 9.51
N ILE A 80 -16.00 44.75 10.52
CA ILE A 80 -16.31 43.30 10.37
C ILE A 80 -17.50 43.09 9.43
N ASN A 81 -18.55 43.86 9.56
CA ASN A 81 -19.77 43.70 8.76
C ASN A 81 -19.49 43.89 7.26
N THR A 82 -18.74 44.92 6.89
CA THR A 82 -18.36 45.20 5.51
C THR A 82 -17.40 44.10 4.96
N ALA A 83 -16.51 43.61 5.78
CA ALA A 83 -15.61 42.49 5.42
C ALA A 83 -16.41 41.22 5.13
N ASP A 84 -17.44 40.90 5.92
CA ASP A 84 -18.33 39.74 5.71
C ASP A 84 -19.15 39.89 4.43
N GLU A 85 -19.70 41.10 4.14
CA GLU A 85 -20.40 41.37 2.90
C GLU A 85 -19.52 41.18 1.66
N ILE A 86 -18.29 41.66 1.71
CA ILE A 86 -17.28 41.42 0.66
C ILE A 86 -16.99 39.95 0.50
N ALA A 87 -16.75 39.22 1.61
CA ALA A 87 -16.48 37.78 1.58
C ALA A 87 -17.63 36.98 0.95
N MET A 88 -18.89 37.34 1.23
CA MET A 88 -20.07 36.71 0.60
C MET A 88 -20.18 37.00 -0.89
N SER A 89 -19.64 38.11 -1.38
CA SER A 89 -19.64 38.46 -2.79
C SER A 89 -18.65 37.68 -3.64
N ILE A 90 -17.60 37.12 -3.00
CA ILE A 90 -16.58 36.35 -3.68
C ILE A 90 -17.16 34.96 -4.04
N PRO A 91 -17.25 34.61 -5.34
CA PRO A 91 -17.80 33.32 -5.74
C PRO A 91 -16.90 32.18 -5.27
N GLY A 92 -17.49 31.21 -4.58
CA GLY A 92 -16.79 29.99 -4.15
C GLY A 92 -16.50 29.02 -5.31
N ARG A 93 -16.11 29.52 -6.49
CA ARG A 93 -15.77 28.67 -7.63
C ARG A 93 -14.40 28.04 -7.41
N GLU A 94 -14.42 26.75 -7.21
CA GLU A 94 -13.21 25.93 -7.12
C GLU A 94 -12.98 25.20 -8.44
N ASN A 95 -12.01 25.65 -9.22
CA ASN A 95 -11.59 24.98 -10.44
C ASN A 95 -10.42 24.03 -10.09
N PHE A 96 -10.74 22.85 -9.65
CA PHE A 96 -9.75 21.78 -9.51
C PHE A 96 -10.32 20.46 -10.05
N ASP A 97 -9.46 19.66 -10.66
CA ASP A 97 -9.78 18.33 -11.12
C ASP A 97 -8.94 17.30 -10.32
N ILE A 98 -9.56 16.15 -10.05
CA ILE A 98 -8.86 15.06 -9.39
C ILE A 98 -8.51 14.01 -10.43
N LEU A 99 -7.23 13.90 -10.77
CA LEU A 99 -6.69 12.86 -11.61
C LEU A 99 -6.07 11.75 -10.75
N TYR A 100 -5.98 10.55 -11.30
CA TYR A 100 -5.34 9.43 -10.63
C TYR A 100 -4.03 9.05 -11.31
N ARG A 101 -2.95 9.01 -10.52
CA ARG A 101 -1.65 8.54 -10.95
C ARG A 101 -1.37 7.17 -10.34
N SER A 102 -0.85 6.24 -11.16
CA SER A 102 -0.45 4.93 -10.65
C SER A 102 0.96 4.96 -10.08
N VAL A 103 1.09 4.62 -8.79
CA VAL A 103 2.35 4.46 -8.08
C VAL A 103 2.43 3.02 -7.57
N MET A 104 3.32 2.20 -8.11
CA MET A 104 3.48 0.79 -7.76
C MET A 104 2.18 -0.05 -7.86
N GLY A 105 1.29 0.29 -8.83
CA GLY A 105 -0.01 -0.35 -8.99
C GLY A 105 -1.07 0.10 -7.98
N LEU A 106 -0.82 1.23 -7.31
CA LEU A 106 -1.77 1.92 -6.44
C LEU A 106 -2.21 3.21 -7.12
N GLU A 107 -3.50 3.45 -7.22
CA GLU A 107 -4.06 4.69 -7.73
C GLU A 107 -4.03 5.77 -6.65
N VAL A 108 -3.16 6.76 -6.83
CA VAL A 108 -2.99 7.90 -5.94
C VAL A 108 -3.66 9.11 -6.58
N PRO A 109 -4.53 9.85 -5.86
CA PRO A 109 -5.12 11.07 -6.39
C PRO A 109 -4.05 12.16 -6.52
N THR A 110 -4.13 12.90 -7.60
CA THR A 110 -3.35 14.11 -7.87
C THR A 110 -4.33 15.24 -8.15
N VAL A 111 -4.18 16.35 -7.46
CA VAL A 111 -5.03 17.52 -7.64
C VAL A 111 -4.42 18.40 -8.73
N VAL A 112 -5.18 18.62 -9.79
CA VAL A 112 -4.79 19.53 -10.88
C VAL A 112 -5.64 20.79 -10.75
N PHE A 113 -4.98 21.92 -10.61
CA PHE A 113 -5.62 23.23 -10.51
C PHE A 113 -4.86 24.26 -11.32
N GLU A 114 -5.58 25.23 -11.85
CA GLU A 114 -4.98 26.39 -12.49
C GLU A 114 -4.74 27.47 -11.43
N ARG A 115 -3.51 27.98 -11.36
CA ARG A 115 -3.20 29.13 -10.51
C ARG A 115 -3.65 30.39 -11.25
N ASP A 116 -4.61 31.12 -10.68
CA ASP A 116 -4.97 32.45 -11.15
C ASP A 116 -3.81 33.42 -10.84
N GLU A 117 -2.96 33.66 -11.83
CA GLU A 117 -1.86 34.63 -11.75
C GLU A 117 -2.37 36.07 -11.84
N LEU A 118 -3.53 36.29 -12.42
CA LEU A 118 -4.15 37.61 -12.54
C LEU A 118 -5.11 37.85 -11.39
N LEU A 119 -4.98 39.00 -10.76
CA LEU A 119 -5.95 39.55 -9.80
C LEU A 119 -7.30 39.76 -10.52
N HIS A 120 -8.08 38.70 -10.68
CA HIS A 120 -9.50 38.89 -10.92
C HIS A 120 -10.14 39.24 -9.59
N THR A 121 -10.50 40.53 -9.45
CA THR A 121 -11.26 41.01 -8.32
C THR A 121 -12.71 40.63 -8.56
N ASP A 122 -13.14 39.54 -7.87
CA ASP A 122 -14.52 39.04 -7.94
C ASP A 122 -15.46 39.82 -7.00
N TYR A 123 -15.00 40.94 -6.45
CA TYR A 123 -15.75 41.81 -5.53
C TYR A 123 -15.72 43.26 -5.99
N SER A 124 -16.73 44.04 -5.51
CA SER A 124 -16.84 45.47 -5.81
C SER A 124 -15.73 46.29 -5.15
N PHE A 125 -15.20 47.28 -5.86
CA PHE A 125 -14.28 48.26 -5.30
C PHE A 125 -14.94 49.27 -4.35
N PHE A 126 -16.24 49.20 -4.18
CA PHE A 126 -16.94 50.07 -3.23
C PHE A 126 -16.64 49.69 -1.79
N GLN A 127 -16.17 50.63 -1.01
CA GLN A 127 -15.72 50.43 0.40
C GLN A 127 -14.59 49.44 0.61
N THR A 128 -13.79 49.11 -0.42
CA THR A 128 -12.60 48.27 -0.31
C THR A 128 -11.34 49.14 -0.23
N ASN A 129 -10.26 48.54 0.29
CA ASN A 129 -8.94 49.14 0.36
C ASN A 129 -7.85 48.12 0.00
N GLN A 130 -6.61 48.58 -0.10
CA GLN A 130 -5.45 47.71 -0.44
C GLN A 130 -5.31 46.51 0.54
N ALA A 131 -5.73 46.68 1.81
CA ALA A 131 -5.64 45.59 2.77
C ALA A 131 -6.54 44.39 2.39
N VAL A 132 -7.72 44.66 1.78
CA VAL A 132 -8.64 43.65 1.28
C VAL A 132 -7.96 42.83 0.15
N ASP A 133 -7.37 43.53 -0.82
CA ASP A 133 -6.70 42.89 -1.96
C ASP A 133 -5.55 41.97 -1.48
N GLN A 134 -4.72 42.47 -0.57
CA GLN A 134 -3.63 41.68 0.02
C GLN A 134 -4.15 40.46 0.77
N THR A 135 -5.22 40.59 1.53
CA THR A 135 -5.82 39.51 2.28
C THR A 135 -6.37 38.41 1.33
N VAL A 136 -7.11 38.82 0.30
CA VAL A 136 -7.65 37.89 -0.70
C VAL A 136 -6.54 37.13 -1.40
N MET A 137 -5.45 37.81 -1.78
CA MET A 137 -4.28 37.14 -2.38
C MET A 137 -3.63 36.12 -1.44
N LYS A 138 -3.44 36.46 -0.17
CA LYS A 138 -2.86 35.53 0.82
C LYS A 138 -3.75 34.31 1.02
N PHE A 139 -5.07 34.48 1.13
CA PHE A 139 -5.99 33.35 1.23
C PHE A 139 -6.05 32.51 -0.05
N LYS A 140 -5.95 33.11 -1.26
CA LYS A 140 -5.83 32.37 -2.51
C LYS A 140 -4.56 31.51 -2.54
N ASN A 141 -3.39 32.05 -2.16
CA ASN A 141 -2.14 31.31 -2.09
C ASN A 141 -2.22 30.16 -1.08
N LEU A 142 -2.75 30.45 0.11
CA LEU A 142 -2.97 29.46 1.15
C LEU A 142 -3.83 28.28 0.67
N ARG A 143 -4.89 28.55 -0.08
CA ARG A 143 -5.75 27.53 -0.69
C ARG A 143 -4.95 26.58 -1.60
N TYR A 144 -4.03 27.09 -2.42
CA TYR A 144 -3.20 26.26 -3.28
C TYR A 144 -2.26 25.35 -2.48
N LEU A 145 -1.69 25.85 -1.40
CA LEU A 145 -0.87 25.03 -0.49
C LEU A 145 -1.70 23.94 0.20
N ILE A 146 -2.96 24.23 0.55
CA ILE A 146 -3.88 23.24 1.11
C ILE A 146 -4.19 22.13 0.10
N TYR A 147 -4.36 22.46 -1.20
CA TYR A 147 -4.56 21.44 -2.24
C TYR A 147 -3.34 20.52 -2.37
N GLU A 148 -2.14 21.09 -2.38
CA GLU A 148 -0.90 20.31 -2.41
C GLU A 148 -0.75 19.42 -1.17
N LEU A 149 -1.08 19.93 0.02
CA LEU A 149 -1.06 19.14 1.25
C LEU A 149 -2.09 18.00 1.20
N ALA A 150 -3.32 18.28 0.77
CA ALA A 150 -4.37 17.28 0.66
C ALA A 150 -4.00 16.15 -0.31
N GLU A 151 -3.34 16.45 -1.42
CA GLU A 151 -2.79 15.45 -2.33
C GLU A 151 -1.80 14.53 -1.62
N VAL A 152 -0.81 15.13 -0.95
CA VAL A 152 0.27 14.38 -0.28
C VAL A 152 -0.28 13.54 0.87
N GLU A 153 -1.16 14.07 1.70
CA GLU A 153 -1.77 13.34 2.82
C GLU A 153 -2.62 12.14 2.34
N ASN A 154 -3.43 12.32 1.31
CA ASN A 154 -4.20 11.23 0.71
C ASN A 154 -3.29 10.17 0.07
N ALA A 155 -2.18 10.58 -0.55
CA ALA A 155 -1.17 9.67 -1.07
C ALA A 155 -0.54 8.83 0.05
N VAL A 156 -0.10 9.46 1.13
CA VAL A 156 0.46 8.78 2.32
C VAL A 156 -0.55 7.80 2.90
N PHE A 157 -1.80 8.22 3.07
CA PHE A 157 -2.85 7.35 3.62
C PHE A 157 -3.06 6.08 2.76
N LYS A 158 -3.19 6.23 1.44
CA LYS A 158 -3.37 5.10 0.52
C LYS A 158 -2.16 4.15 0.53
N ILE A 159 -0.94 4.70 0.51
CA ILE A 159 0.29 3.91 0.57
C ILE A 159 0.38 3.18 1.92
N ALA A 160 0.07 3.82 3.05
CA ALA A 160 0.07 3.19 4.37
C ALA A 160 -0.92 2.01 4.45
N MET A 161 -2.10 2.15 3.87
CA MET A 161 -3.09 1.07 3.79
C MET A 161 -2.57 -0.12 2.95
N GLU A 162 -1.90 0.15 1.83
CA GLU A 162 -1.31 -0.91 0.99
C GLU A 162 -0.11 -1.58 1.68
N ILE A 163 0.73 -0.83 2.40
CA ILE A 163 1.80 -1.40 3.24
C ILE A 163 1.21 -2.37 4.26
N LYS A 164 0.16 -1.97 4.98
CA LYS A 164 -0.53 -2.83 5.97
C LYS A 164 -1.08 -4.11 5.33
N LYS A 165 -1.70 -4.00 4.14
CA LYS A 165 -2.25 -5.13 3.38
C LYS A 165 -1.15 -6.07 2.88
N THR A 166 -0.06 -5.51 2.34
CA THR A 166 1.10 -6.25 1.83
C THR A 166 1.82 -6.97 2.97
N ALA A 167 2.01 -6.30 4.12
CA ALA A 167 2.60 -6.90 5.32
C ALA A 167 1.78 -8.09 5.84
N LYS A 168 0.44 -7.97 5.88
CA LYS A 168 -0.42 -9.09 6.27
C LYS A 168 -0.27 -10.29 5.34
N ARG A 169 -0.21 -10.06 4.02
CA ARG A 169 -0.02 -11.13 3.03
C ARG A 169 1.36 -11.77 3.13
N ALA A 170 2.42 -10.96 3.28
CA ALA A 170 3.79 -11.45 3.46
C ALA A 170 3.91 -12.31 4.72
N ASN A 171 3.38 -11.82 5.85
CA ASN A 171 3.39 -12.57 7.11
C ASN A 171 2.59 -13.89 7.03
N ALA A 172 1.48 -13.94 6.29
CA ALA A 172 0.72 -15.17 6.08
C ALA A 172 1.50 -16.18 5.25
N LEU A 173 2.23 -15.73 4.21
CA LEU A 173 3.11 -16.61 3.43
C LEU A 173 4.26 -17.14 4.29
N GLU A 174 4.96 -16.27 5.02
CA GLU A 174 6.14 -16.61 5.82
C GLU A 174 5.82 -17.55 6.98
N LYS A 175 4.76 -17.22 7.76
CA LYS A 175 4.48 -17.91 9.04
C LYS A 175 3.53 -19.09 8.91
N ILE A 176 2.74 -19.15 7.83
CA ILE A 176 1.71 -20.18 7.69
C ILE A 176 1.96 -21.04 6.43
N GLN A 177 2.05 -20.41 5.26
CA GLN A 177 2.06 -21.15 3.99
C GLN A 177 3.39 -21.88 3.75
N ILE A 178 4.52 -21.18 3.94
CA ILE A 178 5.84 -21.77 3.70
C ILE A 178 6.10 -22.94 4.65
N PRO A 179 5.95 -22.82 6.00
CA PRO A 179 6.14 -23.95 6.90
C PRO A 179 5.21 -25.13 6.59
N ARG A 180 3.95 -24.84 6.26
CA ARG A 180 2.98 -25.86 5.90
C ARG A 180 3.39 -26.69 4.67
N TYR A 181 3.90 -26.03 3.63
CA TYR A 181 4.39 -26.73 2.44
C TYR A 181 5.73 -27.44 2.70
N GLU A 182 6.60 -26.90 3.55
CA GLU A 182 7.84 -27.57 3.96
C GLU A 182 7.56 -28.88 4.68
N GLU A 183 6.64 -28.86 5.65
CA GLU A 183 6.19 -30.07 6.37
C GLU A 183 5.53 -31.08 5.43
N ALA A 184 4.67 -30.62 4.50
CA ALA A 184 4.01 -31.48 3.54
C ALA A 184 5.03 -32.14 2.59
N VAL A 185 6.00 -31.39 2.07
CA VAL A 185 7.07 -31.94 1.21
C VAL A 185 7.88 -32.98 1.95
N LYS A 186 8.28 -32.69 3.19
CA LYS A 186 9.06 -33.61 4.01
C LYS A 186 8.30 -34.90 4.28
N TYR A 187 7.05 -34.80 4.73
CA TYR A 187 6.21 -35.97 5.00
C TYR A 187 6.01 -36.85 3.76
N ILE A 188 5.60 -36.24 2.64
CA ILE A 188 5.36 -37.01 1.41
C ILE A 188 6.65 -37.68 0.91
N GLN A 189 7.78 -37.00 1.03
CA GLN A 189 9.08 -37.53 0.63
C GLN A 189 9.47 -38.73 1.50
N GLU A 190 9.36 -38.64 2.82
CA GLU A 190 9.66 -39.72 3.76
C GLU A 190 8.80 -40.96 3.48
N VAL A 191 7.50 -40.77 3.24
CA VAL A 191 6.58 -41.90 2.93
C VAL A 191 6.90 -42.54 1.57
N ILE A 192 7.28 -41.77 0.56
CA ILE A 192 7.67 -42.32 -0.75
C ILE A 192 8.98 -43.12 -0.62
N GLU A 193 9.99 -42.58 0.10
CA GLU A 193 11.24 -43.28 0.32
C GLU A 193 11.06 -44.59 1.08
N GLU A 194 10.16 -44.62 2.08
CA GLU A 194 9.85 -45.84 2.80
C GLU A 194 9.18 -46.89 1.92
N LYS A 195 8.21 -46.48 1.10
CA LYS A 195 7.59 -47.38 0.11
C LYS A 195 8.59 -47.92 -0.91
N GLU A 196 9.50 -47.08 -1.40
CA GLU A 196 10.55 -47.55 -2.31
C GLU A 196 11.49 -48.55 -1.66
N ARG A 197 11.82 -48.37 -0.33
CA ARG A 197 12.59 -49.38 0.43
C ARG A 197 11.83 -50.67 0.59
N GLU A 198 10.53 -50.60 0.96
CA GLU A 198 9.70 -51.81 1.07
C GLU A 198 9.63 -52.59 -0.24
N ASP A 199 9.40 -51.92 -1.36
CA ASP A 199 9.32 -52.55 -2.69
C ASP A 199 10.67 -53.17 -3.10
N PHE A 200 11.78 -52.49 -2.77
CA PHE A 200 13.12 -53.06 -2.99
C PHE A 200 13.35 -54.33 -2.17
N PHE A 201 12.95 -54.35 -0.89
CA PHE A 201 13.04 -55.56 -0.07
C PHE A 201 12.13 -56.68 -0.57
N ARG A 202 10.91 -56.38 -1.03
CA ARG A 202 10.00 -57.37 -1.66
C ARG A 202 10.63 -57.97 -2.92
N LEU A 203 11.18 -57.16 -3.80
CA LEU A 203 11.88 -57.60 -5.00
C LEU A 203 13.09 -58.48 -4.68
N LYS A 204 13.91 -58.09 -3.68
CA LYS A 204 15.04 -58.88 -3.24
C LYS A 204 14.62 -60.25 -2.72
N LYS A 205 13.53 -60.35 -1.96
CA LYS A 205 12.98 -61.59 -1.41
C LYS A 205 12.41 -62.46 -2.51
N ILE A 206 11.71 -61.93 -3.49
CA ILE A 206 11.20 -62.65 -4.64
C ILE A 206 12.33 -63.22 -5.50
N LYS A 207 13.38 -62.39 -5.76
CA LYS A 207 14.57 -62.85 -6.50
C LYS A 207 15.32 -64.00 -5.77
N SER A 208 15.48 -63.89 -4.48
CA SER A 208 16.14 -64.93 -3.69
C SER A 208 15.35 -66.24 -3.66
N LYS A 209 13.98 -66.15 -3.62
CA LYS A 209 13.11 -67.34 -3.71
C LYS A 209 13.19 -67.98 -5.08
N LYS A 210 13.16 -67.22 -6.16
CA LYS A 210 13.26 -67.72 -7.53
C LYS A 210 14.58 -68.46 -7.78
N ILE A 211 15.72 -67.92 -7.27
CA ILE A 211 17.04 -68.56 -7.36
C ILE A 211 17.03 -69.91 -6.62
N ARG A 212 16.38 -69.99 -5.46
CA ARG A 212 16.27 -71.19 -4.66
C ARG A 212 15.42 -72.24 -5.32
N ASP A 213 14.27 -71.85 -5.85
CA ASP A 213 13.34 -72.74 -6.61
C ASP A 213 14.02 -73.28 -7.88
N GLU A 214 14.88 -72.50 -8.57
CA GLU A 214 15.68 -72.93 -9.73
C GLU A 214 16.83 -73.88 -9.35
N GLN A 215 17.35 -73.77 -8.11
CA GLN A 215 18.39 -74.70 -7.58
C GLN A 215 17.79 -75.99 -7.09
N GLU A 216 16.56 -76.03 -6.57
CA GLU A 216 15.83 -77.19 -6.12
C GLU A 216 15.24 -77.99 -7.28
N ALA A 217 15.07 -77.40 -8.50
CA ALA A 217 14.55 -78.03 -9.74
C ALA A 217 15.66 -78.66 -10.60
N LYS A 218 16.93 -78.55 -10.22
CA LYS A 218 18.10 -79.19 -10.85
C LYS A 218 18.57 -80.37 -10.05
#